data_4f582772bff6556be5defe3517e6c253
#
_entry.id   4f582772bff6556be5defe3517e6c253
#
_cell.length_a   1.000
_cell.length_b   1.000
_cell.length_c   1.000
_cell.angle_alpha   90.00
_cell.angle_beta   90.00
_cell.angle_gamma   90.00
#
_symmetry.space_group_name_H-M   'P 1'
#
loop_
_entity.id
_entity.type
_entity.pdbx_description
1 polymer ?
#
loop_
_entity_poly.entity_id
_entity_poly.type
_entity_poly.pdbx_seq_one_letter_code
_entity_poly.pdbx_strand_id
1 'polypeptide(L)'
;MVLDGYAVSIISWNIIDFGRTKDDQEIEFIASIVRDFDIIAIQEVVAHDPAGAQAVARLADQLNRMGASWDYVISDPTDSPSSQISERYAYIWQTNKVSLSYEPMLVDKLSGLCDREPYYARFTRDDKDYDILNFHARPHDRDPQSEVQALSNFIIDNQIRFNWILLGDFNITEEDEVWEALYAESFRPSLSHQKTTLKRACDEGLYLNVPIDNIYFSEVKNTVQQSAAIDFVERCENLSEMREISDHLPVSINLD
;
A
#
# COMPACT_ATOMS: atom_id res chain seq x y z
N MET A 1 -26.54 0.80 17.40
CA MET A 1 -25.44 1.75 17.58
C MET A 1 -24.19 0.91 17.46
N VAL A 2 -23.65 0.80 16.26
CA VAL A 2 -22.38 0.14 16.01
C VAL A 2 -21.35 1.14 16.52
N LEU A 3 -20.63 0.78 17.56
CA LEU A 3 -19.42 1.49 17.97
C LEU A 3 -18.42 1.23 16.83
N ASP A 4 -18.14 2.23 16.01
CA ASP A 4 -16.97 2.22 15.15
C ASP A 4 -15.76 2.14 16.10
N GLY A 5 -15.20 0.94 16.24
CA GLY A 5 -14.25 0.63 17.31
C GLY A 5 -12.81 1.03 16.98
N TYR A 6 -12.55 1.74 15.85
CA TYR A 6 -11.21 2.17 15.43
C TYR A 6 -11.22 3.57 14.83
N ALA A 7 -10.09 4.26 14.99
CA ALA A 7 -9.95 5.63 14.52
C ALA A 7 -9.75 5.73 13.00
N VAL A 8 -8.98 4.81 12.38
CA VAL A 8 -8.76 4.77 10.93
C VAL A 8 -8.53 3.36 10.41
N SER A 9 -9.07 3.05 9.24
CA SER A 9 -8.81 1.82 8.50
C SER A 9 -8.04 2.12 7.21
N ILE A 10 -6.94 1.38 6.99
CA ILE A 10 -6.03 1.58 5.86
C ILE A 10 -5.85 0.26 5.12
N ILE A 11 -5.85 0.30 3.79
CA ILE A 11 -5.52 -0.82 2.93
C ILE A 11 -4.42 -0.41 1.95
N SER A 12 -3.43 -1.29 1.75
CA SER A 12 -2.35 -1.16 0.78
C SER A 12 -2.43 -2.29 -0.22
N TRP A 13 -2.31 -1.99 -1.50
CA TRP A 13 -2.36 -3.00 -2.55
C TRP A 13 -1.42 -2.68 -3.71
N ASN A 14 -0.48 -3.56 -3.97
CA ASN A 14 0.23 -3.60 -5.24
C ASN A 14 -0.73 -4.22 -6.29
N ILE A 15 -1.23 -3.39 -7.22
CA ILE A 15 -2.14 -3.81 -8.29
C ILE A 15 -1.34 -3.83 -9.58
N ILE A 16 -0.98 -5.03 -10.03
CA ILE A 16 -0.14 -5.23 -11.21
C ILE A 16 -0.59 -4.38 -12.40
N ASP A 17 0.35 -3.57 -12.95
CA ASP A 17 0.13 -2.75 -14.16
C ASP A 17 -1.17 -1.92 -14.08
N PHE A 18 -1.41 -1.24 -12.95
CA PHE A 18 -2.65 -0.50 -12.73
C PHE A 18 -2.81 0.63 -13.74
N GLY A 19 -3.52 0.33 -14.84
CA GLY A 19 -3.65 1.20 -16.01
C GLY A 19 -4.61 0.64 -17.05
N ARG A 20 -4.15 0.61 -18.31
CA ARG A 20 -4.96 0.20 -19.46
C ARG A 20 -5.42 -1.27 -19.39
N THR A 21 -4.67 -2.12 -18.73
CA THR A 21 -5.00 -3.55 -18.60
C THR A 21 -6.26 -3.79 -17.79
N LYS A 22 -6.67 -2.85 -16.94
CA LYS A 22 -7.84 -2.98 -16.07
C LYS A 22 -9.10 -2.51 -16.78
N ASP A 23 -10.02 -3.43 -17.04
CA ASP A 23 -11.34 -3.13 -17.61
C ASP A 23 -12.34 -2.64 -16.55
N ASP A 24 -13.60 -2.40 -16.93
CA ASP A 24 -14.61 -1.88 -16.00
C ASP A 24 -15.07 -2.93 -14.98
N GLN A 25 -15.06 -4.22 -15.32
CA GLN A 25 -15.43 -5.30 -14.40
C GLN A 25 -14.34 -5.50 -13.35
N GLU A 26 -13.06 -5.43 -13.76
CA GLU A 26 -11.92 -5.49 -12.85
C GLU A 26 -11.89 -4.29 -11.90
N ILE A 27 -12.17 -3.07 -12.38
CA ILE A 27 -12.30 -1.88 -11.53
C ILE A 27 -13.45 -2.03 -10.53
N GLU A 28 -14.61 -2.56 -10.94
CA GLU A 28 -15.74 -2.83 -10.03
C GLU A 28 -15.37 -3.87 -8.97
N PHE A 29 -14.66 -4.92 -9.38
CA PHE A 29 -14.17 -5.95 -8.47
C PHE A 29 -13.16 -5.38 -7.44
N ILE A 30 -12.17 -4.61 -7.90
CA ILE A 30 -11.21 -3.91 -7.02
C ILE A 30 -11.97 -3.01 -6.04
N ALA A 31 -12.91 -2.21 -6.53
CA ALA A 31 -13.74 -1.33 -5.70
C ALA A 31 -14.50 -2.10 -4.62
N SER A 32 -15.03 -3.29 -4.94
CA SER A 32 -15.76 -4.13 -4.00
C SER A 32 -14.90 -4.60 -2.81
N ILE A 33 -13.59 -4.79 -3.04
CA ILE A 33 -12.63 -5.21 -2.02
C ILE A 33 -12.23 -4.03 -1.11
N VAL A 34 -12.01 -2.85 -1.70
CA VAL A 34 -11.40 -1.73 -0.96
C VAL A 34 -12.41 -0.74 -0.35
N ARG A 35 -13.70 -0.80 -0.72
CA ARG A 35 -14.74 0.18 -0.37
C ARG A 35 -14.99 0.39 1.12
N ASP A 36 -14.65 -0.57 1.96
CA ASP A 36 -14.94 -0.53 3.39
C ASP A 36 -13.80 0.09 4.22
N PHE A 37 -12.70 0.51 3.56
CA PHE A 37 -11.56 1.18 4.19
C PHE A 37 -11.65 2.70 4.05
N ASP A 38 -11.03 3.42 5.00
CA ASP A 38 -11.02 4.89 5.00
C ASP A 38 -9.95 5.44 4.05
N ILE A 39 -8.79 4.75 3.94
CA ILE A 39 -7.65 5.13 3.09
C ILE A 39 -7.19 3.91 2.30
N ILE A 40 -7.00 4.10 1.00
CA ILE A 40 -6.49 3.11 0.05
C ILE A 40 -5.17 3.63 -0.50
N ALA A 41 -4.10 2.84 -0.40
CA ALA A 41 -2.79 3.11 -0.99
C ALA A 41 -2.51 2.08 -2.09
N ILE A 42 -2.12 2.56 -3.27
CA ILE A 42 -1.90 1.71 -4.46
C ILE A 42 -0.48 1.89 -4.96
N GLN A 43 0.20 0.77 -5.29
CA GLN A 43 1.47 0.68 -5.98
C GLN A 43 1.25 0.20 -7.44
N GLU A 44 2.26 0.32 -8.28
CA GLU A 44 2.26 -0.05 -9.70
C GLU A 44 1.25 0.69 -10.58
N VAL A 45 0.89 1.92 -10.22
CA VAL A 45 0.15 2.78 -11.14
C VAL A 45 1.06 3.14 -12.31
N VAL A 46 0.62 2.83 -13.55
CA VAL A 46 1.43 3.01 -14.76
C VAL A 46 1.86 4.48 -14.94
N ALA A 47 3.18 4.72 -15.07
CA ALA A 47 3.76 6.06 -15.03
C ALA A 47 3.66 6.83 -16.37
N HIS A 48 4.02 6.18 -17.47
CA HIS A 48 4.24 6.85 -18.77
C HIS A 48 3.07 6.76 -19.74
N ASP A 49 1.97 6.13 -19.35
CA ASP A 49 0.71 6.10 -20.10
C ASP A 49 -0.37 6.81 -19.26
N PRO A 50 -1.15 7.74 -19.87
CA PRO A 50 -2.29 8.37 -19.19
C PRO A 50 -3.29 7.38 -18.57
N ALA A 51 -3.29 6.14 -19.06
CA ALA A 51 -4.16 5.08 -18.56
C ALA A 51 -3.96 4.75 -17.09
N GLY A 52 -2.74 4.94 -16.51
CA GLY A 52 -2.50 4.79 -15.08
C GLY A 52 -3.34 5.78 -14.27
N ALA A 53 -3.21 7.06 -14.55
CA ALA A 53 -4.01 8.10 -13.88
C ALA A 53 -5.53 7.91 -14.14
N GLN A 54 -5.90 7.48 -15.35
CA GLN A 54 -7.29 7.17 -15.68
C GLN A 54 -7.85 5.98 -14.89
N ALA A 55 -7.05 4.95 -14.64
CA ALA A 55 -7.48 3.79 -13.84
C ALA A 55 -7.77 4.20 -12.38
N VAL A 56 -6.92 5.04 -11.78
CA VAL A 56 -7.16 5.59 -10.43
C VAL A 56 -8.45 6.42 -10.40
N ALA A 57 -8.65 7.31 -11.39
CA ALA A 57 -9.88 8.11 -11.49
C ALA A 57 -11.13 7.23 -11.64
N ARG A 58 -11.08 6.18 -12.49
CA ARG A 58 -12.19 5.22 -12.68
C ARG A 58 -12.50 4.46 -11.39
N LEU A 59 -11.48 4.06 -10.61
CA LEU A 59 -11.69 3.41 -9.32
C LEU A 59 -12.36 4.36 -8.33
N ALA A 60 -11.90 5.60 -8.22
CA ALA A 60 -12.51 6.62 -7.36
C ALA A 60 -13.97 6.92 -7.79
N ASP A 61 -14.25 7.02 -9.09
CA ASP A 61 -15.60 7.19 -9.62
C ASP A 61 -16.51 6.00 -9.28
N GLN A 62 -15.99 4.77 -9.39
CA GLN A 62 -16.74 3.57 -9.03
C GLN A 62 -17.05 3.53 -7.53
N LEU A 63 -16.08 3.86 -6.66
CA LEU A 63 -16.27 3.96 -5.23
C LEU A 63 -17.32 5.03 -4.87
N ASN A 64 -17.32 6.19 -5.55
CA ASN A 64 -18.34 7.23 -5.38
C ASN A 64 -19.73 6.74 -5.76
N ARG A 65 -19.88 5.93 -6.81
CA ARG A 65 -21.16 5.31 -7.20
C ARG A 65 -21.67 4.31 -6.15
N MET A 66 -20.79 3.72 -5.35
CA MET A 66 -21.13 2.78 -4.28
C MET A 66 -21.66 3.46 -3.00
N GLY A 67 -21.74 4.79 -2.97
CA GLY A 67 -22.53 5.53 -1.98
C GLY A 67 -21.74 6.21 -0.85
N ALA A 68 -20.41 6.23 -0.89
CA ALA A 68 -19.56 7.08 -0.06
C ALA A 68 -18.95 8.22 -0.90
N SER A 69 -18.40 9.25 -0.26
CA SER A 69 -17.69 10.34 -0.94
C SER A 69 -16.21 10.09 -0.90
N TRP A 70 -15.61 9.94 -2.08
CA TRP A 70 -14.18 9.62 -2.24
C TRP A 70 -13.46 10.70 -3.04
N ASP A 71 -12.22 10.95 -2.68
CA ASP A 71 -11.28 11.77 -3.44
C ASP A 71 -9.98 10.99 -3.62
N TYR A 72 -9.11 11.43 -4.52
CA TYR A 72 -7.87 10.74 -4.83
C TYR A 72 -6.74 11.70 -5.20
N VAL A 73 -5.52 11.23 -5.06
CA VAL A 73 -4.31 11.89 -5.51
C VAL A 73 -3.35 10.85 -6.09
N ILE A 74 -2.58 11.28 -7.09
CA ILE A 74 -1.62 10.44 -7.81
C ILE A 74 -0.28 11.16 -7.79
N SER A 75 0.81 10.43 -7.53
CA SER A 75 2.15 11.01 -7.59
C SER A 75 2.55 11.39 -9.02
N ASP A 76 3.57 12.21 -9.16
CA ASP A 76 4.36 12.23 -10.39
C ASP A 76 5.02 10.85 -10.61
N PRO A 77 5.52 10.55 -11.83
CA PRO A 77 6.38 9.39 -12.04
C PRO A 77 7.58 9.43 -11.11
N THR A 78 7.93 8.28 -10.51
CA THR A 78 9.14 8.17 -9.68
C THR A 78 10.41 8.46 -10.48
N ASP A 79 11.42 9.06 -9.83
CA ASP A 79 12.75 9.33 -10.39
C ASP A 79 13.60 8.04 -10.40
N SER A 80 13.20 7.13 -11.28
CA SER A 80 13.74 5.78 -11.36
C SER A 80 14.90 5.70 -12.35
N PRO A 81 15.83 4.73 -12.19
CA PRO A 81 16.97 4.54 -13.09
C PRO A 81 16.57 4.31 -14.56
N SER A 82 15.36 3.90 -14.84
CA SER A 82 14.80 3.77 -16.19
C SER A 82 13.29 3.94 -16.20
N SER A 83 12.74 4.33 -17.36
CA SER A 83 11.29 4.44 -17.56
C SER A 83 10.52 3.13 -17.41
N GLN A 84 11.21 1.99 -17.50
CA GLN A 84 10.60 0.66 -17.33
C GLN A 84 10.39 0.29 -15.85
N ILE A 85 11.14 0.93 -14.95
CA ILE A 85 11.05 0.73 -13.50
C ILE A 85 10.15 1.79 -12.87
N SER A 86 10.07 2.98 -13.50
CA SER A 86 9.29 4.10 -13.02
C SER A 86 7.81 3.76 -12.96
N GLU A 87 7.18 4.07 -11.83
CA GLU A 87 5.76 3.94 -11.59
C GLU A 87 5.22 5.21 -10.93
N ARG A 88 3.93 5.24 -10.69
CA ARG A 88 3.27 6.22 -9.82
C ARG A 88 2.65 5.50 -8.64
N TYR A 89 2.42 6.24 -7.58
CA TYR A 89 1.61 5.83 -6.45
C TYR A 89 0.27 6.56 -6.47
N ALA A 90 -0.73 5.98 -5.81
CA ALA A 90 -1.98 6.69 -5.58
C ALA A 90 -2.46 6.50 -4.14
N TYR A 91 -3.19 7.51 -3.65
CA TYR A 91 -4.08 7.41 -2.50
C TYR A 91 -5.50 7.72 -2.93
N ILE A 92 -6.45 6.96 -2.40
CA ILE A 92 -7.89 7.21 -2.52
C ILE A 92 -8.45 7.16 -1.11
N TRP A 93 -9.29 8.12 -0.72
CA TRP A 93 -9.80 8.17 0.65
C TRP A 93 -11.25 8.61 0.75
N GLN A 94 -11.93 8.17 1.82
CA GLN A 94 -13.26 8.64 2.15
C GLN A 94 -13.23 10.04 2.77
N THR A 95 -13.73 11.06 2.07
CA THR A 95 -13.63 12.47 2.47
C THR A 95 -14.48 12.82 3.70
N ASN A 96 -15.46 11.98 4.03
CA ASN A 96 -16.27 12.10 5.25
C ASN A 96 -15.65 11.40 6.49
N LYS A 97 -14.54 10.70 6.32
CA LYS A 97 -13.86 9.94 7.37
C LYS A 97 -12.51 10.55 7.72
N VAL A 98 -11.73 10.91 6.71
CA VAL A 98 -10.39 11.48 6.85
C VAL A 98 -10.21 12.67 5.92
N SER A 99 -9.34 13.61 6.29
CA SER A 99 -8.94 14.72 5.44
C SER A 99 -7.47 14.63 5.08
N LEU A 100 -7.13 14.94 3.84
CA LEU A 100 -5.75 15.12 3.39
C LEU A 100 -5.26 16.49 3.86
N SER A 101 -4.19 16.53 4.68
CA SER A 101 -3.77 17.76 5.37
C SER A 101 -2.82 18.62 4.55
N TYR A 102 -2.02 18.03 3.66
CA TYR A 102 -1.06 18.68 2.79
C TYR A 102 -1.06 18.02 1.42
N GLU A 103 -0.54 18.72 0.41
CA GLU A 103 -0.30 18.12 -0.89
C GLU A 103 0.74 17.00 -0.75
N PRO A 104 0.41 15.78 -1.16
CA PRO A 104 1.34 14.65 -1.07
C PRO A 104 2.52 14.82 -2.00
N MET A 105 3.67 14.23 -1.64
CA MET A 105 4.90 14.39 -2.41
C MET A 105 5.73 13.10 -2.43
N LEU A 106 6.46 12.89 -3.50
CA LEU A 106 7.57 11.94 -3.52
C LEU A 106 8.68 12.45 -2.59
N VAL A 107 9.32 11.54 -1.86
CA VAL A 107 10.34 11.91 -0.87
C VAL A 107 11.69 12.09 -1.55
N ASP A 108 11.98 13.29 -2.08
CA ASP A 108 13.20 13.63 -2.82
C ASP A 108 14.50 13.23 -2.11
N LYS A 109 14.51 13.22 -0.77
CA LYS A 109 15.68 12.79 0.01
C LYS A 109 16.06 11.34 -0.18
N LEU A 110 15.13 10.52 -0.67
CA LEU A 110 15.32 9.09 -0.96
C LEU A 110 15.49 8.84 -2.45
N SER A 111 15.37 9.86 -3.32
CA SER A 111 15.72 9.76 -4.73
C SER A 111 17.19 9.36 -4.87
N GLY A 112 17.49 8.40 -5.75
CA GLY A 112 18.82 7.82 -5.93
C GLY A 112 19.29 6.84 -4.85
N LEU A 113 18.57 6.74 -3.72
CA LEU A 113 18.74 5.68 -2.72
C LEU A 113 17.73 4.56 -2.93
N CYS A 114 16.53 4.90 -3.38
CA CYS A 114 15.49 3.98 -3.81
C CYS A 114 15.30 4.07 -5.32
N ASP A 115 15.04 2.95 -5.98
CA ASP A 115 14.70 2.93 -7.41
C ASP A 115 13.35 3.62 -7.66
N ARG A 116 12.49 3.62 -6.65
CA ARG A 116 11.21 4.32 -6.58
C ARG A 116 11.12 4.99 -5.22
N GLU A 117 11.26 6.31 -5.19
CA GLU A 117 11.14 7.05 -3.93
C GLU A 117 9.73 6.95 -3.36
N PRO A 118 9.58 6.82 -2.02
CA PRO A 118 8.26 6.65 -1.40
C PRO A 118 7.37 7.89 -1.61
N TYR A 119 6.06 7.66 -1.69
CA TYR A 119 5.05 8.71 -1.77
C TYR A 119 4.48 9.01 -0.40
N TYR A 120 4.74 10.21 0.09
CA TYR A 120 4.28 10.69 1.39
C TYR A 120 2.94 11.40 1.29
N ALA A 121 2.02 11.05 2.21
CA ALA A 121 0.78 11.79 2.46
C ALA A 121 0.50 11.88 3.96
N ARG A 122 -0.09 12.99 4.42
CA ARG A 122 -0.63 13.11 5.77
C ARG A 122 -2.13 13.18 5.72
N PHE A 123 -2.76 12.22 6.39
CA PHE A 123 -4.18 12.22 6.64
C PHE A 123 -4.47 12.57 8.09
N THR A 124 -5.57 13.27 8.34
CA THR A 124 -6.03 13.64 9.69
C THR A 124 -7.45 13.13 9.93
N ARG A 125 -7.68 12.54 11.11
CA ARG A 125 -9.00 12.20 11.64
C ARG A 125 -9.04 12.55 13.12
N ASP A 126 -10.08 13.30 13.55
CA ASP A 126 -10.33 13.64 14.95
C ASP A 126 -9.07 14.23 15.67
N ASP A 127 -8.39 15.18 15.01
CA ASP A 127 -7.14 15.82 15.46
C ASP A 127 -5.92 14.89 15.58
N LYS A 128 -6.02 13.63 15.13
CA LYS A 128 -4.89 12.71 15.02
C LYS A 128 -4.36 12.64 13.60
N ASP A 129 -3.07 12.88 13.45
CA ASP A 129 -2.37 12.79 12.17
C ASP A 129 -1.81 11.38 11.94
N TYR A 130 -1.89 10.93 10.70
CA TYR A 130 -1.32 9.70 10.18
C TYR A 130 -0.41 10.05 9.00
N ASP A 131 0.90 9.87 9.19
CA ASP A 131 1.93 10.17 8.20
C ASP A 131 2.25 8.91 7.42
N ILE A 132 1.71 8.78 6.22
CA ILE A 132 1.78 7.54 5.45
C ILE A 132 2.86 7.65 4.37
N LEU A 133 3.75 6.66 4.34
CA LEU A 133 4.70 6.41 3.26
C LEU A 133 4.25 5.19 2.47
N ASN A 134 3.84 5.41 1.22
CA ASN A 134 3.52 4.37 0.26
C ASN A 134 4.80 4.02 -0.52
N PHE A 135 5.22 2.76 -0.47
CA PHE A 135 6.52 2.34 -0.98
C PHE A 135 6.43 1.02 -1.76
N HIS A 136 7.21 0.93 -2.84
CA HIS A 136 7.44 -0.29 -3.58
C HIS A 136 8.95 -0.45 -3.80
N ALA A 137 9.55 -1.38 -3.06
CA ALA A 137 10.97 -1.66 -3.13
C ALA A 137 11.35 -2.35 -4.46
N ARG A 138 12.63 -2.29 -4.81
CA ARG A 138 13.15 -3.06 -5.94
C ARG A 138 12.98 -4.56 -5.72
N PRO A 139 12.93 -5.36 -6.82
CA PRO A 139 12.74 -6.81 -6.74
C PRO A 139 13.78 -7.50 -5.85
N HIS A 140 13.39 -8.63 -5.26
CA HIS A 140 14.20 -9.42 -4.33
C HIS A 140 15.63 -9.72 -4.79
N ASP A 141 15.86 -9.89 -6.10
CA ASP A 141 17.18 -10.18 -6.68
C ASP A 141 18.05 -8.93 -6.92
N ARG A 142 17.60 -7.73 -6.51
CA ARG A 142 18.25 -6.44 -6.73
C ARG A 142 18.54 -5.66 -5.46
N ASP A 143 18.76 -6.34 -4.33
CA ASP A 143 19.11 -5.73 -3.05
C ASP A 143 18.05 -4.74 -2.53
N PRO A 144 16.80 -5.18 -2.27
CA PRO A 144 15.79 -4.33 -1.64
C PRO A 144 16.18 -3.91 -0.21
N GLN A 145 17.07 -4.65 0.45
CA GLN A 145 17.55 -4.36 1.79
C GLN A 145 18.19 -2.96 1.88
N SER A 146 18.97 -2.55 0.87
CA SER A 146 19.60 -1.23 0.86
C SER A 146 18.57 -0.10 0.82
N GLU A 147 17.46 -0.27 0.08
CA GLU A 147 16.35 0.71 0.03
C GLU A 147 15.60 0.77 1.36
N VAL A 148 15.25 -0.41 1.90
CA VAL A 148 14.55 -0.50 3.20
C VAL A 148 15.42 0.08 4.34
N GLN A 149 16.75 -0.12 4.29
CA GLN A 149 17.65 0.51 5.26
C GLN A 149 17.64 2.04 5.14
N ALA A 150 17.68 2.60 3.93
CA ALA A 150 17.62 4.03 3.70
C ALA A 150 16.29 4.62 4.19
N LEU A 151 15.19 3.94 3.91
CA LEU A 151 13.85 4.30 4.35
C LEU A 151 13.70 4.23 5.87
N SER A 152 14.21 3.17 6.50
CA SER A 152 14.22 3.01 7.96
C SER A 152 14.99 4.16 8.65
N ASN A 153 16.17 4.50 8.15
CA ASN A 153 16.95 5.62 8.65
C ASN A 153 16.19 6.95 8.51
N PHE A 154 15.53 7.18 7.38
CA PHE A 154 14.71 8.38 7.16
C PHE A 154 13.56 8.47 8.17
N ILE A 155 12.88 7.36 8.47
CA ILE A 155 11.79 7.31 9.45
C ILE A 155 12.33 7.58 10.86
N ILE A 156 13.41 6.93 11.26
CA ILE A 156 14.06 7.08 12.59
C ILE A 156 14.46 8.54 12.82
N ASP A 157 15.10 9.18 11.85
CA ASP A 157 15.55 10.56 11.95
C ASP A 157 14.39 11.56 12.12
N ASN A 158 13.17 11.17 11.74
CA ASN A 158 11.99 12.03 11.74
C ASN A 158 10.87 11.56 12.69
N GLN A 159 11.04 10.47 13.42
CA GLN A 159 9.97 9.80 14.19
C GLN A 159 9.33 10.67 15.29
N ILE A 160 10.05 11.63 15.85
CA ILE A 160 9.53 12.48 16.93
C ILE A 160 8.39 13.37 16.44
N ARG A 161 8.47 13.83 15.19
CA ARG A 161 7.54 14.81 14.60
C ARG A 161 6.34 14.19 13.92
N PHE A 162 6.44 12.93 13.48
CA PHE A 162 5.49 12.29 12.60
C PHE A 162 4.93 11.01 13.22
N ASN A 163 3.68 10.72 12.94
CA ASN A 163 3.05 9.43 13.24
C ASN A 163 3.17 8.50 12.02
N TRP A 164 4.38 7.98 11.82
CA TRP A 164 4.70 7.20 10.64
C TRP A 164 3.94 5.88 10.54
N ILE A 165 3.36 5.68 9.37
CA ILE A 165 2.84 4.41 8.88
C ILE A 165 3.52 4.15 7.55
N LEU A 166 4.28 3.07 7.46
CA LEU A 166 4.99 2.67 6.26
C LEU A 166 4.28 1.45 5.67
N LEU A 167 3.85 1.53 4.42
CA LEU A 167 3.07 0.48 3.77
C LEU A 167 3.49 0.26 2.33
N GLY A 168 3.25 -0.95 1.83
CA GLY A 168 3.48 -1.31 0.45
C GLY A 168 4.12 -2.69 0.25
N ASP A 169 4.73 -2.87 -0.91
CA ASP A 169 5.50 -4.03 -1.31
C ASP A 169 6.99 -3.80 -1.04
N PHE A 170 7.52 -4.50 -0.05
CA PHE A 170 8.92 -4.35 0.36
C PHE A 170 9.86 -5.33 -0.33
N ASN A 171 9.33 -6.30 -1.08
CA ASN A 171 10.11 -7.37 -1.73
C ASN A 171 11.05 -8.17 -0.78
N ILE A 172 10.87 -8.00 0.52
CA ILE A 172 11.51 -8.73 1.63
C ILE A 172 10.47 -9.03 2.71
N THR A 173 10.76 -10.05 3.51
CA THR A 173 9.87 -10.44 4.63
C THR A 173 10.11 -9.58 5.85
N GLU A 174 9.16 -9.56 6.77
CA GLU A 174 9.28 -8.86 8.07
C GLU A 174 10.33 -9.46 9.00
N GLU A 175 10.86 -10.65 8.68
CA GLU A 175 11.92 -11.31 9.45
C GLU A 175 13.34 -10.92 9.00
N ASP A 176 13.48 -10.14 7.92
CA ASP A 176 14.80 -9.71 7.43
C ASP A 176 15.49 -8.81 8.45
N GLU A 177 16.79 -9.05 8.70
CA GLU A 177 17.59 -8.32 9.68
C GLU A 177 17.63 -6.80 9.43
N VAL A 178 17.35 -6.34 8.21
CA VAL A 178 17.31 -4.91 7.87
C VAL A 178 16.28 -4.13 8.69
N TRP A 179 15.25 -4.80 9.20
CA TRP A 179 14.19 -4.20 10.02
C TRP A 179 14.58 -3.97 11.49
N GLU A 180 15.69 -4.58 11.98
CA GLU A 180 16.07 -4.53 13.39
C GLU A 180 16.18 -3.10 13.94
N ALA A 181 16.74 -2.17 13.14
CA ALA A 181 16.87 -0.77 13.53
C ALA A 181 15.50 -0.11 13.74
N LEU A 182 14.53 -0.39 12.87
CA LEU A 182 13.17 0.13 12.95
C LEU A 182 12.41 -0.51 14.14
N TYR A 183 12.61 -1.81 14.36
CA TYR A 183 12.02 -2.53 15.50
C TYR A 183 12.54 -2.04 16.84
N ALA A 184 13.83 -1.64 16.93
CA ALA A 184 14.41 -1.05 18.13
C ALA A 184 13.74 0.29 18.51
N GLU A 185 13.17 1.00 17.52
CA GLU A 185 12.41 2.25 17.72
C GLU A 185 10.90 2.02 17.90
N SER A 186 10.52 0.80 18.31
CA SER A 186 9.12 0.41 18.57
C SER A 186 8.20 0.44 17.36
N PHE A 187 8.73 0.26 16.16
CA PHE A 187 7.91 -0.09 15.01
C PHE A 187 7.63 -1.59 14.97
N ARG A 188 6.48 -1.97 14.42
CA ARG A 188 6.09 -3.38 14.26
C ARG A 188 5.41 -3.59 12.92
N PRO A 189 5.58 -4.78 12.31
CA PRO A 189 4.77 -5.19 11.17
C PRO A 189 3.34 -5.48 11.63
N SER A 190 2.37 -5.16 10.83
CA SER A 190 0.96 -5.50 11.09
C SER A 190 0.64 -6.96 10.83
N LEU A 191 1.39 -7.58 9.93
CA LEU A 191 1.28 -9.00 9.58
C LEU A 191 2.58 -9.72 9.94
N SER A 192 2.46 -10.95 10.45
CA SER A 192 3.59 -11.85 10.73
C SER A 192 3.34 -13.19 10.05
N HIS A 193 4.29 -13.64 9.24
CA HIS A 193 4.28 -14.91 8.48
C HIS A 193 3.06 -15.10 7.54
N GLN A 194 2.26 -14.06 7.31
CA GLN A 194 1.10 -14.13 6.44
C GLN A 194 1.52 -13.87 5.00
N LYS A 195 1.38 -14.88 4.14
CA LYS A 195 1.72 -14.77 2.72
C LYS A 195 0.80 -13.78 2.01
N THR A 196 1.39 -12.93 1.19
CA THR A 196 0.70 -11.84 0.51
C THR A 196 0.82 -11.89 -1.01
N THR A 197 1.62 -12.81 -1.57
CA THR A 197 1.73 -12.96 -3.03
C THR A 197 1.14 -14.26 -3.53
N LEU A 198 0.85 -14.33 -4.83
CA LEU A 198 0.23 -15.48 -5.48
C LEU A 198 1.27 -16.26 -6.29
N LYS A 199 1.21 -17.59 -6.22
CA LYS A 199 1.94 -18.47 -7.12
C LYS A 199 1.41 -18.32 -8.55
N ARG A 200 2.24 -18.69 -9.55
CA ARG A 200 1.82 -18.75 -10.95
C ARG A 200 0.82 -19.86 -11.24
N ALA A 201 0.88 -20.93 -10.47
CA ALA A 201 -0.02 -22.07 -10.56
C ALA A 201 -0.30 -22.62 -9.17
N CYS A 202 -1.48 -23.19 -8.99
CA CYS A 202 -1.84 -23.87 -7.76
C CYS A 202 -1.06 -25.19 -7.63
N ASP A 203 -0.57 -25.45 -6.43
CA ASP A 203 0.19 -26.63 -6.08
C ASP A 203 -0.42 -27.26 -4.82
N GLU A 204 -0.99 -28.46 -4.95
CA GLU A 204 -1.66 -29.19 -3.85
C GLU A 204 -2.70 -28.35 -3.08
N GLY A 205 -3.45 -27.51 -3.77
CA GLY A 205 -4.42 -26.61 -3.16
C GLY A 205 -3.83 -25.32 -2.61
N LEU A 206 -2.52 -25.10 -2.73
CA LEU A 206 -1.80 -23.93 -2.23
C LEU A 206 -1.45 -22.96 -3.36
N TYR A 207 -1.94 -21.74 -3.31
CA TYR A 207 -1.68 -20.68 -4.28
C TYR A 207 -0.96 -19.46 -3.70
N LEU A 208 -0.85 -19.36 -2.38
CA LEU A 208 -0.08 -18.27 -1.73
C LEU A 208 1.43 -18.58 -1.71
N ASN A 209 2.26 -17.56 -1.88
CA ASN A 209 3.70 -17.69 -2.04
C ASN A 209 4.51 -17.09 -0.88
N VAL A 210 4.82 -15.78 -0.90
CA VAL A 210 5.72 -15.12 0.05
C VAL A 210 5.05 -13.95 0.77
N PRO A 211 5.48 -13.58 2.01
CA PRO A 211 4.98 -12.45 2.78
C PRO A 211 5.88 -11.22 2.57
N ILE A 212 5.66 -10.44 1.52
CA ILE A 212 6.51 -9.28 1.18
C ILE A 212 5.76 -7.94 1.20
N ASP A 213 4.44 -7.97 1.32
CA ASP A 213 3.61 -6.79 1.53
C ASP A 213 3.29 -6.65 3.03
N ASN A 214 3.39 -5.46 3.56
CA ASN A 214 3.10 -5.21 4.97
C ASN A 214 2.73 -3.75 5.25
N ILE A 215 2.28 -3.49 6.48
CA ILE A 215 2.09 -2.16 7.04
C ILE A 215 2.86 -2.10 8.36
N TYR A 216 3.89 -1.25 8.43
CA TYR A 216 4.65 -1.01 9.65
C TYR A 216 4.16 0.25 10.34
N PHE A 217 4.02 0.21 11.65
CA PHE A 217 3.50 1.30 12.46
C PHE A 217 4.26 1.44 13.78
N SER A 218 4.26 2.63 14.36
CA SER A 218 4.79 2.83 15.71
C SER A 218 3.76 2.40 16.76
N GLU A 219 4.09 1.38 17.55
CA GLU A 219 3.24 0.89 18.65
C GLU A 219 3.17 1.87 19.84
N VAL A 220 4.05 2.88 19.87
CA VAL A 220 3.99 3.97 20.85
C VAL A 220 2.87 4.96 20.51
N LYS A 221 2.54 5.12 19.24
CA LYS A 221 1.57 6.10 18.75
C LYS A 221 0.23 5.51 18.34
N ASN A 222 0.19 4.21 18.04
CA ASN A 222 -0.99 3.54 17.49
C ASN A 222 -1.23 2.21 18.20
N THR A 223 -2.51 1.88 18.35
CA THR A 223 -2.96 0.56 18.78
C THR A 223 -3.64 -0.13 17.60
N VAL A 224 -3.21 -1.35 17.26
CA VAL A 224 -3.83 -2.14 16.19
C VAL A 224 -5.02 -2.90 16.75
N GLN A 225 -6.18 -2.71 16.15
CA GLN A 225 -7.39 -3.45 16.46
C GLN A 225 -7.51 -4.71 15.60
N GLN A 226 -7.14 -4.59 14.33
CA GLN A 226 -7.18 -5.69 13.37
C GLN A 226 -6.19 -5.45 12.25
N SER A 227 -5.61 -6.53 11.72
CA SER A 227 -4.82 -6.53 10.48
C SER A 227 -5.05 -7.84 9.73
N ALA A 228 -5.00 -7.79 8.40
CA ALA A 228 -5.18 -8.96 7.55
C ALA A 228 -4.57 -8.76 6.15
N ALA A 229 -4.12 -9.84 5.53
CA ALA A 229 -4.08 -9.93 4.07
C ALA A 229 -5.46 -10.42 3.59
N ILE A 230 -6.02 -9.77 2.58
CA ILE A 230 -7.37 -10.06 2.10
C ILE A 230 -7.28 -11.02 0.92
N ASP A 231 -7.66 -12.26 1.16
CA ASP A 231 -7.65 -13.30 0.13
C ASP A 231 -8.87 -13.17 -0.78
N PHE A 232 -8.68 -12.50 -1.92
CA PHE A 232 -9.71 -12.34 -2.95
C PHE A 232 -9.73 -13.48 -3.97
N VAL A 233 -8.76 -14.41 -3.89
CA VAL A 233 -8.69 -15.60 -4.78
C VAL A 233 -9.62 -16.71 -4.29
N GLU A 234 -9.65 -16.92 -2.98
CA GLU A 234 -10.49 -17.90 -2.25
C GLU A 234 -10.22 -19.36 -2.61
N ARG A 235 -9.96 -19.67 -3.90
CA ARG A 235 -9.80 -21.05 -4.42
C ARG A 235 -8.84 -21.12 -5.60
N CYS A 236 -8.19 -22.26 -5.75
CA CYS A 236 -7.26 -22.54 -6.86
C CYS A 236 -7.88 -22.35 -8.26
N GLU A 237 -9.16 -22.64 -8.41
CA GLU A 237 -9.86 -22.51 -9.69
C GLU A 237 -9.93 -21.05 -10.17
N ASN A 238 -9.95 -20.10 -9.24
CA ASN A 238 -10.00 -18.67 -9.52
C ASN A 238 -8.62 -18.07 -9.78
N LEU A 239 -7.54 -18.76 -9.41
CA LEU A 239 -6.18 -18.20 -9.39
C LEU A 239 -5.78 -17.52 -10.70
N SER A 240 -6.06 -18.13 -11.85
CA SER A 240 -5.67 -17.58 -13.15
C SER A 240 -6.38 -16.25 -13.45
N GLU A 241 -7.67 -16.15 -13.17
CA GLU A 241 -8.48 -14.96 -13.37
C GLU A 241 -8.09 -13.87 -12.37
N MET A 242 -7.94 -14.22 -11.09
CA MET A 242 -7.57 -13.27 -10.04
C MET A 242 -6.18 -12.70 -10.23
N ARG A 243 -5.26 -13.44 -10.84
CA ARG A 243 -3.93 -12.93 -11.19
C ARG A 243 -3.93 -11.86 -12.29
N GLU A 244 -4.99 -11.73 -13.09
CA GLU A 244 -5.16 -10.60 -14.00
C GLU A 244 -5.46 -9.30 -13.22
N ILE A 245 -6.07 -9.42 -12.03
CA ILE A 245 -6.26 -8.29 -11.12
C ILE A 245 -4.95 -7.90 -10.46
N SER A 246 -4.32 -8.84 -9.74
CA SER A 246 -3.00 -8.68 -9.13
C SER A 246 -2.40 -10.03 -8.75
N ASP A 247 -1.09 -10.12 -8.70
CA ASP A 247 -0.36 -11.24 -8.08
C ASP A 247 0.03 -10.96 -6.62
N HIS A 248 -0.46 -9.88 -6.03
CA HIS A 248 -0.39 -9.53 -4.61
C HIS A 248 -1.78 -9.47 -3.99
N LEU A 249 -1.89 -9.93 -2.73
CA LEU A 249 -3.06 -9.70 -1.90
C LEU A 249 -2.99 -8.31 -1.26
N PRO A 250 -4.12 -7.59 -1.16
CA PRO A 250 -4.14 -6.36 -0.38
C PRO A 250 -3.92 -6.65 1.11
N VAL A 251 -3.18 -5.78 1.78
CA VAL A 251 -2.93 -5.82 3.22
C VAL A 251 -3.62 -4.67 3.91
N SER A 252 -4.21 -4.93 5.08
CA SER A 252 -5.01 -3.94 5.78
C SER A 252 -4.68 -3.85 7.26
N ILE A 253 -4.95 -2.68 7.84
CA ILE A 253 -4.81 -2.39 9.26
C ILE A 253 -5.94 -1.47 9.74
N ASN A 254 -6.46 -1.73 10.93
CA ASN A 254 -7.36 -0.85 11.65
C ASN A 254 -6.64 -0.34 12.89
N LEU A 255 -6.50 0.96 13.00
CA LEU A 255 -5.79 1.67 14.08
C LEU A 255 -6.76 2.44 14.96
N ASP A 256 -6.37 2.57 16.23
CA ASP A 256 -6.99 3.48 17.21
C ASP A 256 -6.36 4.85 17.16
#